data_9fbd58156849685bb686ce0ec0208148
#
_entry.id   9fbd58156849685bb686ce0ec0208148
#
_cell.length_a   1.000
_cell.length_b   1.000
_cell.length_c   1.000
_cell.angle_alpha   90.00
_cell.angle_beta   90.00
_cell.angle_gamma   90.00
#
_symmetry.space_group_name_H-M   'P 1'
#
loop_
_entity.id
_entity.type
_entity.pdbx_description
1 polymer ?
#
loop_
_entity_poly.entity_id
_entity_poly.type
_entity_poly.pdbx_seq_one_letter_code
_entity_poly.pdbx_strand_id
1 'polypeptide(L)'
;VEECALVLNPIVKEITLHFENRRDYTIIGWFICGLGAIFYSYEYLLRIAPSVMEHALREHFNLSATGFGLLSSIYYFAYVPMQLPVGVLLDRYGPRRLLTIACLICVVGTFMFTAATVFWIAAAGRFLVGFGSAFAFVGVLKLATIWLPENRLAMVSGMTSALGPIGAMLGDNFMEIFVERLGWIKTMNLTALFGVGLTFILWFGIHDKKGQHRQSGTVSSFKKGMIDLGIIIRSKQIWVNGMYGCLVYLPTTVFAELWGIPYLKHAHGLSAQAAGLANSLLFLGFIIGAPLMGYISDKLFRRKFPMLIGAAGAAIVMMMILYLPGLSESNIQSLMFLLGLLYSAQAIVFAVGRELSPGEAAGTAMAVTNMIVMLGAMFLQPLVGHLLDFSLSAHLGSAAVTGATIDNLQRLYTVDDYQFALSIIPLGILIAAILTFFLKETHAHAPK
;
A
#
# COMPACT_ATOMS: atom_id res chain seq x y z
N VAL A 1 -14.49 6.85 62.64
CA VAL A 1 -13.42 6.37 61.76
C VAL A 1 -13.80 5.03 61.13
N GLU A 2 -14.48 4.12 61.85
CA GLU A 2 -14.92 2.81 61.30
C GLU A 2 -16.07 2.94 60.28
N GLU A 3 -17.00 3.89 60.47
CA GLU A 3 -18.07 4.14 59.50
C GLU A 3 -17.59 4.69 58.16
N CYS A 4 -16.50 5.48 58.11
CA CYS A 4 -15.90 5.92 56.86
C CYS A 4 -15.19 4.78 56.06
N ALA A 5 -14.63 3.80 56.78
CA ALA A 5 -13.99 2.64 56.13
C ALA A 5 -14.99 1.68 55.50
N LEU A 6 -16.21 1.58 56.07
CA LEU A 6 -17.29 0.72 55.51
C LEU A 6 -17.92 1.29 54.23
N VAL A 7 -17.95 2.61 54.04
CA VAL A 7 -18.48 3.27 52.85
C VAL A 7 -17.45 3.34 51.73
N LEU A 8 -16.15 3.47 52.06
CA LEU A 8 -15.05 3.57 51.09
C LEU A 8 -14.71 2.20 50.43
N ASN A 9 -14.91 1.10 51.13
CA ASN A 9 -14.53 -0.23 50.65
C ASN A 9 -15.30 -0.72 49.39
N PRO A 10 -16.64 -0.52 49.28
CA PRO A 10 -17.35 -0.90 48.05
C PRO A 10 -17.01 0.04 46.87
N ILE A 11 -16.80 1.35 47.13
CA ILE A 11 -16.44 2.34 46.10
C ILE A 11 -15.02 2.06 45.57
N VAL A 12 -14.07 1.77 46.41
CA VAL A 12 -12.70 1.41 46.02
C VAL A 12 -12.70 0.08 45.26
N LYS A 13 -13.52 -0.89 45.68
CA LYS A 13 -13.65 -2.19 45.00
C LYS A 13 -14.32 -2.04 43.63
N GLU A 14 -15.33 -1.20 43.50
CA GLU A 14 -16.01 -0.91 42.23
C GLU A 14 -15.10 -0.12 41.27
N ILE A 15 -14.33 0.83 41.77
CA ILE A 15 -13.30 1.56 41.01
C ILE A 15 -12.21 0.59 40.55
N THR A 16 -11.70 -0.29 41.43
CA THR A 16 -10.63 -1.24 41.08
C THR A 16 -11.12 -2.25 40.04
N LEU A 17 -12.34 -2.80 40.18
CA LEU A 17 -12.96 -3.67 39.18
C LEU A 17 -13.23 -2.95 37.86
N HIS A 18 -13.54 -1.65 37.89
CA HIS A 18 -13.73 -0.84 36.70
C HIS A 18 -12.39 -0.57 35.96
N PHE A 19 -11.30 -0.39 36.69
CA PHE A 19 -9.95 -0.24 36.13
C PHE A 19 -9.38 -1.56 35.60
N GLU A 20 -9.58 -2.69 36.29
CA GLU A 20 -9.21 -4.03 35.78
C GLU A 20 -9.97 -4.36 34.52
N ASN A 21 -11.29 -4.18 34.49
CA ASN A 21 -12.10 -4.37 33.29
C ASN A 21 -11.65 -3.48 32.12
N ARG A 22 -11.32 -2.20 32.35
CA ARG A 22 -10.83 -1.31 31.30
C ARG A 22 -9.46 -1.74 30.73
N ARG A 23 -8.57 -2.24 31.59
CA ARG A 23 -7.25 -2.73 31.17
C ARG A 23 -7.37 -3.97 30.30
N ASP A 24 -8.21 -4.91 30.69
CA ASP A 24 -8.46 -6.14 29.93
C ASP A 24 -9.12 -5.85 28.58
N TYR A 25 -10.09 -4.95 28.53
CA TYR A 25 -10.69 -4.52 27.27
C TYR A 25 -9.67 -3.84 26.34
N THR A 26 -8.71 -3.11 26.88
CA THR A 26 -7.67 -2.46 26.08
C THR A 26 -6.69 -3.49 25.51
N ILE A 27 -6.29 -4.50 26.28
CA ILE A 27 -5.41 -5.59 25.81
C ILE A 27 -6.09 -6.39 24.70
N ILE A 28 -7.36 -6.77 24.89
CA ILE A 28 -8.16 -7.45 23.88
C ILE A 28 -8.28 -6.59 22.61
N GLY A 29 -8.48 -5.29 22.76
CA GLY A 29 -8.54 -4.34 21.65
C GLY A 29 -7.25 -4.32 20.83
N TRP A 30 -6.10 -4.29 21.47
CA TRP A 30 -4.80 -4.37 20.80
C TRP A 30 -4.59 -5.70 20.08
N PHE A 31 -4.99 -6.81 20.69
CA PHE A 31 -4.92 -8.13 20.08
C PHE A 31 -5.78 -8.20 18.81
N ILE A 32 -7.04 -7.74 18.87
CA ILE A 32 -7.97 -7.73 17.74
C ILE A 32 -7.46 -6.83 16.60
N CYS A 33 -6.94 -5.64 16.92
CA CYS A 33 -6.32 -4.77 15.93
C CYS A 33 -5.06 -5.41 15.32
N GLY A 34 -4.27 -6.11 16.13
CA GLY A 34 -3.09 -6.87 15.69
C GLY A 34 -3.43 -7.96 14.68
N LEU A 35 -4.53 -8.70 14.89
CA LEU A 35 -5.00 -9.71 13.93
C LEU A 35 -5.38 -9.07 12.57
N GLY A 36 -6.08 -7.95 12.60
CA GLY A 36 -6.38 -7.19 11.38
C GLY A 36 -5.11 -6.69 10.68
N ALA A 37 -4.12 -6.24 11.46
CA ALA A 37 -2.84 -5.76 10.95
C ALA A 37 -1.99 -6.87 10.31
N ILE A 38 -2.06 -8.11 10.83
CA ILE A 38 -1.44 -9.29 10.20
C ILE A 38 -2.10 -9.55 8.84
N PHE A 39 -3.42 -9.42 8.71
CA PHE A 39 -4.07 -9.53 7.41
C PHE A 39 -3.61 -8.42 6.45
N TYR A 40 -3.40 -7.20 6.93
CA TYR A 40 -2.87 -6.12 6.11
C TYR A 40 -1.43 -6.39 5.62
N SER A 41 -0.57 -6.93 6.48
CA SER A 41 0.78 -7.36 6.08
C SER A 41 0.74 -8.52 5.07
N TYR A 42 -0.18 -9.47 5.25
CA TYR A 42 -0.37 -10.61 4.35
C TYR A 42 -0.83 -10.16 2.95
N GLU A 43 -1.80 -9.24 2.86
CA GLU A 43 -2.25 -8.74 1.57
C GLU A 43 -1.15 -7.95 0.85
N TYR A 44 -0.35 -7.20 1.62
CA TYR A 44 0.76 -6.43 1.05
C TYR A 44 1.85 -7.35 0.48
N LEU A 45 2.12 -8.48 1.13
CA LEU A 45 2.97 -9.54 0.61
C LEU A 45 2.42 -10.10 -0.71
N LEU A 46 1.11 -10.37 -0.80
CA LEU A 46 0.47 -10.84 -2.04
C LEU A 46 0.51 -9.78 -3.15
N ARG A 47 0.48 -8.50 -2.80
CA ARG A 47 0.54 -7.36 -3.73
C ARG A 47 1.87 -7.35 -4.47
N ILE A 48 2.98 -7.45 -3.75
CA ILE A 48 4.33 -7.36 -4.31
C ILE A 48 4.85 -8.68 -4.90
N ALA A 49 4.23 -9.81 -4.58
CA ALA A 49 4.68 -11.13 -5.00
C ALA A 49 5.09 -11.24 -6.50
N PRO A 50 4.42 -10.59 -7.46
CA PRO A 50 4.84 -10.64 -8.85
C PRO A 50 6.26 -10.12 -9.12
N SER A 51 6.77 -9.14 -8.33
CA SER A 51 8.09 -8.52 -8.54
C SER A 51 9.24 -9.53 -8.42
N VAL A 52 9.13 -10.45 -7.47
CA VAL A 52 10.15 -11.49 -7.22
C VAL A 52 9.98 -12.71 -8.15
N MET A 53 8.85 -12.82 -8.85
CA MET A 53 8.53 -13.94 -9.74
C MET A 53 8.45 -13.54 -11.23
N GLU A 54 8.95 -12.35 -11.60
CA GLU A 54 8.81 -11.78 -12.95
C GLU A 54 9.18 -12.79 -14.03
N HIS A 55 10.40 -13.36 -13.96
CA HIS A 55 10.90 -14.31 -14.96
C HIS A 55 9.98 -15.52 -15.09
N ALA A 56 9.66 -16.17 -13.97
CA ALA A 56 8.86 -17.38 -13.97
C ALA A 56 7.40 -17.16 -14.46
N LEU A 57 6.81 -16.00 -14.11
CA LEU A 57 5.47 -15.64 -14.56
C LEU A 57 5.42 -15.33 -16.06
N ARG A 58 6.42 -14.58 -16.55
CA ARG A 58 6.52 -14.26 -17.98
C ARG A 58 6.71 -15.52 -18.82
N GLU A 59 7.57 -16.43 -18.38
CA GLU A 59 7.78 -17.72 -19.03
C GLU A 59 6.51 -18.58 -19.00
N HIS A 60 5.89 -18.76 -17.83
CA HIS A 60 4.72 -19.63 -17.64
C HIS A 60 3.51 -19.21 -18.46
N PHE A 61 3.22 -17.90 -18.53
CA PHE A 61 2.07 -17.37 -19.26
C PHE A 61 2.41 -16.80 -20.64
N ASN A 62 3.64 -16.95 -21.09
CA ASN A 62 4.16 -16.41 -22.35
C ASN A 62 3.90 -14.90 -22.49
N LEU A 63 4.36 -14.08 -21.52
CA LEU A 63 4.05 -12.65 -21.42
C LEU A 63 5.21 -11.77 -21.87
N SER A 64 4.90 -10.78 -22.69
CA SER A 64 5.76 -9.60 -22.88
C SER A 64 5.85 -8.78 -21.58
N ALA A 65 6.72 -7.76 -21.53
CA ALA A 65 6.78 -6.85 -20.40
C ALA A 65 5.46 -6.10 -20.18
N THR A 66 4.77 -5.72 -21.28
CA THR A 66 3.40 -5.17 -21.23
C THR A 66 2.43 -6.13 -20.57
N GLY A 67 2.43 -7.40 -20.98
CA GLY A 67 1.55 -8.44 -20.43
C GLY A 67 1.79 -8.67 -18.94
N PHE A 68 3.04 -8.67 -18.50
CA PHE A 68 3.43 -8.79 -17.10
C PHE A 68 2.97 -7.59 -16.26
N GLY A 69 3.21 -6.37 -16.73
CA GLY A 69 2.73 -5.14 -16.10
C GLY A 69 1.19 -5.11 -16.00
N LEU A 70 0.49 -5.57 -17.04
CA LEU A 70 -0.97 -5.69 -17.03
C LEU A 70 -1.44 -6.72 -15.98
N LEU A 71 -0.85 -7.91 -15.95
CA LEU A 71 -1.19 -8.97 -15.00
C LEU A 71 -1.07 -8.47 -13.54
N SER A 72 0.00 -7.73 -13.24
CA SER A 72 0.19 -7.12 -11.93
C SER A 72 -0.84 -6.03 -11.64
N SER A 73 -1.09 -5.13 -12.58
CA SER A 73 -1.98 -3.98 -12.41
C SER A 73 -3.45 -4.35 -12.26
N ILE A 74 -3.89 -5.53 -12.73
CA ILE A 74 -5.28 -6.02 -12.56
C ILE A 74 -5.68 -6.08 -11.07
N TYR A 75 -4.75 -6.31 -10.16
CA TYR A 75 -4.97 -6.13 -8.73
C TYR A 75 -5.55 -4.74 -8.42
N TYR A 76 -4.99 -3.69 -8.98
CA TYR A 76 -5.41 -2.30 -8.73
C TYR A 76 -6.73 -1.94 -9.41
N PHE A 77 -7.10 -2.60 -10.50
CA PHE A 77 -8.42 -2.43 -11.12
C PHE A 77 -9.57 -2.83 -10.20
N ALA A 78 -9.32 -3.76 -9.26
CA ALA A 78 -10.27 -4.10 -8.20
C ALA A 78 -10.08 -3.21 -6.95
N TYR A 79 -8.83 -3.01 -6.53
CA TYR A 79 -8.49 -2.30 -5.30
C TYR A 79 -8.94 -0.84 -5.30
N VAL A 80 -8.66 -0.10 -6.39
CA VAL A 80 -8.90 1.34 -6.50
C VAL A 80 -10.39 1.70 -6.39
N PRO A 81 -11.32 1.10 -7.15
CA PRO A 81 -12.75 1.41 -7.02
C PRO A 81 -13.31 1.02 -5.65
N MET A 82 -12.78 -0.04 -5.04
CA MET A 82 -13.24 -0.52 -3.74
C MET A 82 -12.89 0.42 -2.58
N GLN A 83 -11.95 1.34 -2.73
CA GLN A 83 -11.62 2.33 -1.69
C GLN A 83 -12.83 3.19 -1.28
N LEU A 84 -13.76 3.42 -2.19
CA LEU A 84 -14.95 4.25 -1.91
C LEU A 84 -16.01 3.50 -1.10
N PRO A 85 -16.46 2.26 -1.47
CA PRO A 85 -17.53 1.57 -0.74
C PRO A 85 -17.06 0.85 0.52
N VAL A 86 -15.77 0.54 0.66
CA VAL A 86 -15.24 -0.29 1.77
C VAL A 86 -15.63 0.24 3.14
N GLY A 87 -15.50 1.54 3.40
CA GLY A 87 -15.87 2.13 4.69
C GLY A 87 -17.34 1.91 5.03
N VAL A 88 -18.24 2.17 4.07
CA VAL A 88 -19.69 1.98 4.23
C VAL A 88 -20.04 0.50 4.45
N LEU A 89 -19.38 -0.39 3.73
CA LEU A 89 -19.58 -1.83 3.89
C LEU A 89 -19.16 -2.30 5.28
N LEU A 90 -18.00 -1.83 5.78
CA LEU A 90 -17.51 -2.13 7.13
C LEU A 90 -18.46 -1.61 8.23
N ASP A 91 -19.06 -0.44 8.03
CA ASP A 91 -20.04 0.13 8.94
C ASP A 91 -21.34 -0.69 8.97
N ARG A 92 -21.76 -1.19 7.81
CA ARG A 92 -23.02 -1.92 7.67
C ARG A 92 -22.92 -3.38 8.11
N TYR A 93 -21.88 -4.10 7.74
CA TYR A 93 -21.76 -5.55 7.91
C TYR A 93 -20.81 -5.96 9.04
N GLY A 94 -20.05 -5.01 9.59
CA GLY A 94 -19.08 -5.21 10.65
C GLY A 94 -17.71 -5.72 10.15
N PRO A 95 -16.62 -5.36 10.86
CA PRO A 95 -15.27 -5.69 10.45
C PRO A 95 -14.97 -7.19 10.55
N ARG A 96 -15.51 -7.92 11.53
CA ARG A 96 -15.28 -9.37 11.66
C ARG A 96 -15.62 -10.12 10.38
N ARG A 97 -16.85 -9.96 9.90
CA ARG A 97 -17.33 -10.69 8.71
C ARG A 97 -16.58 -10.27 7.47
N LEU A 98 -16.42 -8.95 7.27
CA LEU A 98 -15.83 -8.44 6.04
C LEU A 98 -14.33 -8.73 5.95
N LEU A 99 -13.57 -8.60 7.03
CA LEU A 99 -12.14 -8.94 7.01
C LEU A 99 -11.91 -10.44 6.79
N THR A 100 -12.74 -11.30 7.40
CA THR A 100 -12.67 -12.75 7.17
C THR A 100 -13.00 -13.12 5.73
N ILE A 101 -14.09 -12.57 5.17
CA ILE A 101 -14.48 -12.81 3.77
C ILE A 101 -13.42 -12.24 2.83
N ALA A 102 -12.88 -11.07 3.10
CA ALA A 102 -11.83 -10.44 2.30
C ALA A 102 -10.55 -11.29 2.28
N CYS A 103 -10.12 -11.81 3.44
CA CYS A 103 -8.99 -12.73 3.51
C CYS A 103 -9.26 -14.02 2.72
N LEU A 104 -10.46 -14.60 2.84
CA LEU A 104 -10.86 -15.78 2.07
C LEU A 104 -10.85 -15.51 0.56
N ILE A 105 -11.32 -14.35 0.12
CA ILE A 105 -11.26 -13.93 -1.29
C ILE A 105 -9.81 -13.83 -1.76
N CYS A 106 -8.90 -13.27 -0.96
CA CYS A 106 -7.47 -13.26 -1.26
C CYS A 106 -6.90 -14.68 -1.42
N VAL A 107 -7.27 -15.59 -0.53
CA VAL A 107 -6.87 -17.01 -0.60
C VAL A 107 -7.37 -17.68 -1.87
N VAL A 108 -8.66 -17.54 -2.18
CA VAL A 108 -9.27 -18.10 -3.40
C VAL A 108 -8.59 -17.50 -4.64
N GLY A 109 -8.38 -16.18 -4.67
CA GLY A 109 -7.68 -15.51 -5.75
C GLY A 109 -6.25 -16.01 -5.93
N THR A 110 -5.53 -16.28 -4.84
CA THR A 110 -4.16 -16.81 -4.88
C THR A 110 -4.13 -18.25 -5.40
N PHE A 111 -5.02 -19.14 -4.95
CA PHE A 111 -5.12 -20.50 -5.50
C PHE A 111 -5.53 -20.49 -6.97
N MET A 112 -6.46 -19.61 -7.36
CA MET A 112 -6.86 -19.45 -8.75
C MET A 112 -5.69 -18.97 -9.63
N PHE A 113 -4.86 -18.06 -9.10
CA PHE A 113 -3.65 -17.58 -9.76
C PHE A 113 -2.63 -18.71 -9.98
N THR A 114 -2.39 -19.57 -8.97
CA THR A 114 -1.43 -20.66 -9.08
C THR A 114 -1.91 -21.84 -9.93
N ALA A 115 -3.23 -22.07 -9.99
CA ALA A 115 -3.84 -23.09 -10.82
C ALA A 115 -4.05 -22.65 -12.28
N ALA A 116 -3.80 -21.37 -12.59
CA ALA A 116 -4.04 -20.81 -13.90
C ALA A 116 -3.04 -21.35 -14.93
N THR A 117 -3.56 -21.78 -16.09
CA THR A 117 -2.78 -22.15 -17.27
C THR A 117 -2.85 -21.08 -18.36
N VAL A 118 -3.78 -20.12 -18.24
CA VAL A 118 -4.00 -19.04 -19.19
C VAL A 118 -4.06 -17.69 -18.48
N PHE A 119 -3.66 -16.65 -19.18
CA PHE A 119 -3.59 -15.28 -18.68
C PHE A 119 -4.88 -14.81 -17.95
N TRP A 120 -6.05 -15.06 -18.55
CA TRP A 120 -7.32 -14.53 -18.01
C TRP A 120 -7.72 -15.13 -16.66
N ILE A 121 -7.38 -16.41 -16.42
CA ILE A 121 -7.61 -17.04 -15.12
C ILE A 121 -6.66 -16.46 -14.07
N ALA A 122 -5.38 -16.28 -14.42
CA ALA A 122 -4.42 -15.62 -13.55
C ALA A 122 -4.84 -14.16 -13.23
N ALA A 123 -5.29 -13.43 -14.23
CA ALA A 123 -5.81 -12.08 -14.12
C ALA A 123 -7.03 -12.01 -13.18
N ALA A 124 -7.99 -12.94 -13.31
CA ALA A 124 -9.12 -13.02 -12.41
C ALA A 124 -8.69 -13.34 -10.97
N GLY A 125 -7.68 -14.20 -10.78
CA GLY A 125 -7.06 -14.45 -9.48
C GLY A 125 -6.48 -13.16 -8.88
N ARG A 126 -5.71 -12.39 -9.65
CA ARG A 126 -5.16 -11.08 -9.23
C ARG A 126 -6.25 -10.06 -8.91
N PHE A 127 -7.32 -10.03 -9.69
CA PHE A 127 -8.48 -9.17 -9.42
C PHE A 127 -9.14 -9.50 -8.07
N LEU A 128 -9.34 -10.79 -7.76
CA LEU A 128 -9.89 -11.22 -6.47
C LEU A 128 -8.97 -10.84 -5.31
N VAL A 129 -7.65 -11.03 -5.46
CA VAL A 129 -6.69 -10.58 -4.44
C VAL A 129 -6.81 -9.08 -4.21
N GLY A 130 -6.84 -8.26 -5.26
CA GLY A 130 -7.00 -6.80 -5.14
C GLY A 130 -8.33 -6.39 -4.48
N PHE A 131 -9.42 -7.09 -4.81
CA PHE A 131 -10.73 -6.86 -4.20
C PHE A 131 -10.70 -7.12 -2.69
N GLY A 132 -10.17 -8.27 -2.25
CA GLY A 132 -10.07 -8.61 -0.84
C GLY A 132 -9.12 -7.67 -0.09
N SER A 133 -7.99 -7.31 -0.69
CA SER A 133 -6.98 -6.43 -0.12
C SER A 133 -7.51 -5.04 0.25
N ALA A 134 -8.50 -4.52 -0.50
CA ALA A 134 -9.07 -3.20 -0.25
C ALA A 134 -9.67 -3.04 1.16
N PHE A 135 -10.09 -4.13 1.79
CA PHE A 135 -10.70 -4.12 3.13
C PHE A 135 -9.67 -4.06 4.27
N ALA A 136 -8.42 -4.44 4.03
CA ALA A 136 -7.46 -4.71 5.10
C ALA A 136 -7.13 -3.47 5.93
N PHE A 137 -6.60 -2.41 5.32
CA PHE A 137 -6.19 -1.18 6.02
C PHE A 137 -7.37 -0.50 6.73
N VAL A 138 -8.45 -0.25 5.99
CA VAL A 138 -9.64 0.42 6.53
C VAL A 138 -10.30 -0.43 7.62
N GLY A 139 -10.25 -1.75 7.47
CA GLY A 139 -10.76 -2.70 8.47
C GLY A 139 -10.02 -2.62 9.80
N VAL A 140 -8.67 -2.50 9.79
CA VAL A 140 -7.89 -2.29 11.03
C VAL A 140 -8.28 -0.99 11.71
N LEU A 141 -8.40 0.09 10.95
CA LEU A 141 -8.82 1.39 11.51
C LEU A 141 -10.24 1.30 12.09
N LYS A 142 -11.14 0.57 11.45
CA LYS A 142 -12.49 0.34 11.98
C LYS A 142 -12.46 -0.48 13.27
N LEU A 143 -11.66 -1.54 13.34
CA LEU A 143 -11.46 -2.29 14.59
C LEU A 143 -10.95 -1.40 15.71
N ALA A 144 -9.99 -0.51 15.41
CA ALA A 144 -9.45 0.43 16.38
C ALA A 144 -10.54 1.38 16.94
N THR A 145 -11.43 1.90 16.10
CA THR A 145 -12.54 2.76 16.55
C THR A 145 -13.56 2.04 17.44
N ILE A 146 -13.66 0.70 17.32
CA ILE A 146 -14.59 -0.12 18.10
C ILE A 146 -13.98 -0.53 19.44
N TRP A 147 -12.69 -0.87 19.46
CA TRP A 147 -12.07 -1.56 20.59
C TRP A 147 -11.12 -0.69 21.40
N LEU A 148 -10.58 0.39 20.81
CA LEU A 148 -9.61 1.25 21.47
C LEU A 148 -10.17 2.65 21.76
N PRO A 149 -9.66 3.33 22.80
CA PRO A 149 -10.05 4.71 23.09
C PRO A 149 -9.54 5.66 21.99
N GLU A 150 -10.26 6.77 21.78
CA GLU A 150 -10.01 7.74 20.71
C GLU A 150 -8.56 8.28 20.70
N ASN A 151 -7.96 8.47 21.87
CA ASN A 151 -6.56 8.95 22.01
C ASN A 151 -5.51 7.95 21.48
N ARG A 152 -5.89 6.72 21.14
CA ARG A 152 -5.00 5.69 20.57
C ARG A 152 -5.15 5.53 19.05
N LEU A 153 -6.18 6.12 18.43
CA LEU A 153 -6.47 5.94 17.02
C LEU A 153 -5.34 6.40 16.10
N ALA A 154 -4.72 7.55 16.41
CA ALA A 154 -3.58 8.05 15.65
C ALA A 154 -2.38 7.08 15.70
N MET A 155 -2.09 6.53 16.89
CA MET A 155 -1.03 5.53 17.08
C MET A 155 -1.30 4.26 16.29
N VAL A 156 -2.53 3.72 16.34
CA VAL A 156 -2.90 2.53 15.55
C VAL A 156 -2.80 2.79 14.06
N SER A 157 -3.27 3.94 13.59
CA SER A 157 -3.16 4.33 12.18
C SER A 157 -1.70 4.35 11.72
N GLY A 158 -0.82 4.97 12.50
CA GLY A 158 0.62 5.02 12.21
C GLY A 158 1.27 3.62 12.20
N MET A 159 0.98 2.80 13.23
CA MET A 159 1.49 1.42 13.29
C MET A 159 0.99 0.58 12.12
N THR A 160 -0.29 0.68 11.77
CA THR A 160 -0.87 -0.06 10.65
C THR A 160 -0.22 0.38 9.34
N SER A 161 -0.01 1.68 9.13
CA SER A 161 0.66 2.20 7.93
C SER A 161 2.09 1.67 7.77
N ALA A 162 2.80 1.38 8.88
CA ALA A 162 4.13 0.77 8.85
C ALA A 162 4.09 -0.74 8.57
N LEU A 163 3.05 -1.45 9.02
CA LEU A 163 2.95 -2.90 8.90
C LEU A 163 2.73 -3.38 7.46
N GLY A 164 2.10 -2.59 6.59
CA GLY A 164 2.02 -2.89 5.16
C GLY A 164 3.40 -2.99 4.50
N PRO A 165 4.22 -1.93 4.52
CA PRO A 165 5.60 -1.98 4.05
C PRO A 165 6.46 -3.07 4.70
N ILE A 166 6.25 -3.40 5.98
CA ILE A 166 6.92 -4.55 6.62
C ILE A 166 6.48 -5.86 5.94
N GLY A 167 5.20 -6.01 5.59
CA GLY A 167 4.71 -7.14 4.78
C GLY A 167 5.40 -7.22 3.41
N ALA A 168 5.66 -6.08 2.77
CA ALA A 168 6.44 -6.01 1.54
C ALA A 168 7.89 -6.47 1.75
N MET A 169 8.57 -5.96 2.77
CA MET A 169 9.95 -6.36 3.10
C MET A 169 10.06 -7.88 3.35
N LEU A 170 9.08 -8.47 4.03
CA LEU A 170 9.00 -9.92 4.20
C LEU A 170 8.81 -10.63 2.87
N GLY A 171 7.99 -10.08 1.97
CA GLY A 171 7.80 -10.59 0.62
C GLY A 171 9.10 -10.56 -0.19
N ASP A 172 9.75 -9.43 -0.28
CA ASP A 172 10.97 -9.24 -1.06
C ASP A 172 12.11 -10.19 -0.64
N ASN A 173 12.25 -10.46 0.66
CA ASN A 173 13.38 -11.25 1.17
C ASN A 173 13.03 -12.74 1.32
N PHE A 174 11.88 -13.07 1.92
CA PHE A 174 11.53 -14.46 2.18
C PHE A 174 10.93 -15.15 0.95
N MET A 175 10.07 -14.46 0.18
CA MET A 175 9.52 -15.10 -1.02
C MET A 175 10.58 -15.38 -2.07
N GLU A 176 11.59 -14.51 -2.25
CA GLU A 176 12.69 -14.77 -3.18
C GLU A 176 13.37 -16.10 -2.85
N ILE A 177 13.74 -16.33 -1.57
CA ILE A 177 14.37 -17.59 -1.12
C ILE A 177 13.48 -18.81 -1.38
N PHE A 178 12.18 -18.67 -1.12
CA PHE A 178 11.23 -19.76 -1.34
C PHE A 178 10.98 -20.02 -2.83
N VAL A 179 10.91 -18.98 -3.64
CA VAL A 179 10.75 -19.09 -5.11
C VAL A 179 11.95 -19.77 -5.73
N GLU A 180 13.18 -19.40 -5.34
CA GLU A 180 14.41 -20.06 -5.80
C GLU A 180 14.45 -21.56 -5.44
N ARG A 181 14.01 -21.93 -4.23
CA ARG A 181 14.10 -23.32 -3.73
C ARG A 181 12.94 -24.21 -4.14
N LEU A 182 11.73 -23.69 -4.15
CA LEU A 182 10.50 -24.47 -4.31
C LEU A 182 9.78 -24.20 -5.64
N GLY A 183 10.16 -23.12 -6.32
CA GLY A 183 9.44 -22.56 -7.46
C GLY A 183 8.24 -21.71 -7.04
N TRP A 184 7.80 -20.83 -7.94
CA TRP A 184 6.77 -19.84 -7.65
C TRP A 184 5.39 -20.43 -7.30
N ILE A 185 4.97 -21.53 -7.98
CA ILE A 185 3.66 -22.15 -7.73
C ILE A 185 3.57 -22.70 -6.31
N LYS A 186 4.59 -23.44 -5.85
CA LYS A 186 4.59 -24.00 -4.50
C LYS A 186 4.68 -22.91 -3.44
N THR A 187 5.48 -21.88 -3.68
CA THR A 187 5.62 -20.73 -2.78
C THR A 187 4.29 -20.01 -2.61
N MET A 188 3.59 -19.71 -3.70
CA MET A 188 2.28 -19.05 -3.65
C MET A 188 1.20 -19.95 -3.03
N ASN A 189 1.23 -21.27 -3.26
CA ASN A 189 0.32 -22.20 -2.60
C ASN A 189 0.55 -22.27 -1.07
N LEU A 190 1.81 -22.22 -0.62
CA LEU A 190 2.12 -22.13 0.82
C LEU A 190 1.63 -20.79 1.40
N THR A 191 1.79 -19.70 0.67
CA THR A 191 1.27 -18.39 1.06
C THR A 191 -0.27 -18.39 1.14
N ALA A 192 -0.95 -19.05 0.19
CA ALA A 192 -2.40 -19.23 0.23
C ALA A 192 -2.84 -20.09 1.41
N LEU A 193 -2.10 -21.18 1.73
CA LEU A 193 -2.38 -22.03 2.88
C LEU A 193 -2.22 -21.27 4.21
N PHE A 194 -1.19 -20.41 4.33
CA PHE A 194 -1.08 -19.48 5.44
C PHE A 194 -2.31 -18.58 5.54
N GLY A 195 -2.80 -18.05 4.41
CA GLY A 195 -4.03 -17.26 4.33
C GLY A 195 -5.28 -18.02 4.78
N VAL A 196 -5.38 -19.33 4.51
CA VAL A 196 -6.45 -20.18 5.05
C VAL A 196 -6.41 -20.17 6.58
N GLY A 197 -5.24 -20.45 7.18
CA GLY A 197 -5.05 -20.39 8.63
C GLY A 197 -5.42 -19.02 9.21
N LEU A 198 -4.96 -17.95 8.53
CA LEU A 198 -5.29 -16.57 8.92
C LEU A 198 -6.80 -16.29 8.85
N THR A 199 -7.51 -16.81 7.83
CA THR A 199 -8.96 -16.67 7.72
C THR A 199 -9.68 -17.26 8.94
N PHE A 200 -9.26 -18.46 9.41
CA PHE A 200 -9.80 -19.04 10.65
C PHE A 200 -9.45 -18.19 11.87
N ILE A 201 -8.21 -17.72 11.98
CA ILE A 201 -7.78 -16.84 13.09
C ILE A 201 -8.61 -15.56 13.12
N LEU A 202 -8.85 -14.92 11.98
CA LEU A 202 -9.70 -13.72 11.89
C LEU A 202 -11.14 -14.00 12.31
N TRP A 203 -11.71 -15.13 11.87
CA TRP A 203 -13.09 -15.50 12.21
C TRP A 203 -13.29 -15.75 13.70
N PHE A 204 -12.39 -16.45 14.36
CA PHE A 204 -12.49 -16.78 15.77
C PHE A 204 -11.89 -15.70 16.69
N GLY A 205 -10.89 -14.95 16.23
CA GLY A 205 -10.20 -13.95 17.04
C GLY A 205 -10.85 -12.57 17.03
N ILE A 206 -11.50 -12.18 15.93
CA ILE A 206 -12.18 -10.88 15.86
C ILE A 206 -13.62 -11.03 16.36
N HIS A 207 -14.02 -10.16 17.27
CA HIS A 207 -15.38 -10.12 17.82
C HIS A 207 -15.99 -8.75 17.57
N ASP A 208 -17.27 -8.73 17.16
CA ASP A 208 -18.03 -7.51 17.06
C ASP A 208 -18.67 -7.16 18.42
N LYS A 209 -18.61 -5.91 18.86
CA LYS A 209 -19.29 -5.49 20.10
C LYS A 209 -20.81 -5.53 19.91
N LYS A 210 -21.51 -6.24 20.78
CA LYS A 210 -22.99 -6.30 20.82
C LYS A 210 -23.57 -4.89 20.98
N GLY A 211 -24.43 -4.46 20.06
CA GLY A 211 -25.17 -3.18 20.15
C GLY A 211 -24.68 -2.07 19.19
N GLN A 212 -23.50 -2.17 18.59
CA GLN A 212 -22.95 -1.11 17.73
C GLN A 212 -23.53 -1.10 16.30
N HIS A 213 -24.06 -2.22 15.81
CA HIS A 213 -24.70 -2.30 14.49
C HIS A 213 -26.03 -1.49 14.36
N ARG A 214 -26.59 -1.02 15.46
CA ARG A 214 -27.90 -0.34 15.46
C ARG A 214 -27.83 1.18 15.24
N GLN A 215 -26.68 1.81 15.38
CA GLN A 215 -26.59 3.28 15.29
C GLN A 215 -26.06 3.83 13.93
N SER A 216 -25.39 3.02 13.10
CA SER A 216 -24.78 3.50 11.83
C SER A 216 -25.55 3.16 10.55
N GLY A 217 -26.59 2.36 10.59
CA GLY A 217 -27.19 1.73 9.40
C GLY A 217 -28.43 2.41 8.85
N THR A 218 -28.62 3.71 8.97
CA THR A 218 -29.75 4.38 8.33
C THR A 218 -29.47 4.67 6.86
N VAL A 219 -30.49 4.53 6.00
CA VAL A 219 -30.49 4.94 4.57
C VAL A 219 -29.98 6.40 4.43
N SER A 220 -30.18 7.21 5.47
CA SER A 220 -29.67 8.58 5.62
C SER A 220 -28.13 8.64 5.58
N SER A 221 -27.43 7.69 6.21
CA SER A 221 -25.94 7.68 6.24
C SER A 221 -25.34 7.38 4.86
N PHE A 222 -25.93 6.44 4.10
CA PHE A 222 -25.48 6.15 2.74
C PHE A 222 -25.72 7.32 1.79
N LYS A 223 -26.92 7.95 1.85
CA LYS A 223 -27.24 9.12 1.04
C LYS A 223 -26.29 10.30 1.35
N LYS A 224 -25.98 10.52 2.63
CA LYS A 224 -25.01 11.53 3.06
C LYS A 224 -23.62 11.23 2.49
N GLY A 225 -23.13 9.99 2.61
CA GLY A 225 -21.84 9.58 2.04
C GLY A 225 -21.74 9.79 0.53
N MET A 226 -22.82 9.55 -0.22
CA MET A 226 -22.87 9.82 -1.67
C MET A 226 -22.87 11.31 -1.98
N ILE A 227 -23.49 12.14 -1.15
CA ILE A 227 -23.46 13.62 -1.30
C ILE A 227 -22.04 14.12 -1.01
N ASP A 228 -21.45 13.66 0.10
CA ASP A 228 -20.08 14.03 0.48
C ASP A 228 -19.08 13.63 -0.62
N LEU A 229 -19.22 12.41 -1.18
CA LEU A 229 -18.43 11.94 -2.29
C LEU A 229 -18.57 12.87 -3.51
N GLY A 230 -19.80 13.29 -3.85
CA GLY A 230 -20.06 14.23 -4.93
C GLY A 230 -19.40 15.60 -4.74
N ILE A 231 -19.35 16.08 -3.49
CA ILE A 231 -18.66 17.34 -3.14
C ILE A 231 -17.15 17.17 -3.29
N ILE A 232 -16.58 16.11 -2.74
CA ILE A 232 -15.14 15.85 -2.72
C ILE A 232 -14.61 15.64 -4.14
N ILE A 233 -15.26 14.83 -4.97
CA ILE A 233 -14.83 14.58 -6.37
C ILE A 233 -14.84 15.84 -7.22
N ARG A 234 -15.70 16.81 -6.94
CA ARG A 234 -15.74 18.10 -7.65
C ARG A 234 -14.64 19.08 -7.22
N SER A 235 -13.96 18.83 -6.11
CA SER A 235 -12.92 19.69 -5.58
C SER A 235 -11.63 19.58 -6.39
N LYS A 236 -11.26 20.61 -7.14
CA LYS A 236 -9.99 20.68 -7.89
C LYS A 236 -8.77 20.47 -6.97
N GLN A 237 -8.82 20.99 -5.74
CA GLN A 237 -7.72 20.88 -4.79
C GLN A 237 -7.51 19.44 -4.32
N ILE A 238 -8.57 18.63 -4.17
CA ILE A 238 -8.45 17.20 -3.87
C ILE A 238 -7.78 16.44 -5.01
N TRP A 239 -8.11 16.77 -6.28
CA TRP A 239 -7.44 16.16 -7.43
C TRP A 239 -5.96 16.54 -7.51
N VAL A 240 -5.60 17.81 -7.32
CA VAL A 240 -4.19 18.26 -7.32
C VAL A 240 -3.43 17.57 -6.19
N ASN A 241 -4.01 17.50 -4.99
CA ASN A 241 -3.41 16.81 -3.84
C ASN A 241 -3.24 15.30 -4.09
N GLY A 242 -4.28 14.64 -4.59
CA GLY A 242 -4.24 13.20 -4.92
C GLY A 242 -3.23 12.89 -6.04
N MET A 243 -3.18 13.73 -7.10
CA MET A 243 -2.21 13.58 -8.19
C MET A 243 -0.77 13.81 -7.72
N TYR A 244 -0.53 14.78 -6.85
CA TYR A 244 0.76 14.92 -6.18
C TYR A 244 1.12 13.60 -5.46
N GLY A 245 0.19 13.10 -4.64
CA GLY A 245 0.41 11.84 -3.90
C GLY A 245 0.66 10.65 -4.83
N CYS A 246 -0.09 10.55 -5.93
CA CYS A 246 0.06 9.52 -6.95
C CYS A 246 1.48 9.52 -7.54
N LEU A 247 1.94 10.69 -7.98
CA LEU A 247 3.21 10.83 -8.70
C LEU A 247 4.43 10.72 -7.77
N VAL A 248 4.36 11.22 -6.54
CA VAL A 248 5.44 11.05 -5.55
C VAL A 248 5.52 9.61 -5.03
N TYR A 249 4.43 8.85 -5.08
CA TYR A 249 4.38 7.46 -4.60
C TYR A 249 4.81 6.43 -5.67
N LEU A 250 5.19 6.86 -6.88
CA LEU A 250 5.68 5.98 -7.95
C LEU A 250 6.90 5.12 -7.58
N PRO A 251 7.85 5.59 -6.73
CA PRO A 251 8.91 4.73 -6.22
C PRO A 251 8.39 3.48 -5.49
N THR A 252 7.25 3.55 -4.81
CA THR A 252 6.58 2.37 -4.25
C THR A 252 5.80 1.63 -5.32
N THR A 253 4.81 2.28 -5.92
CA THR A 253 3.75 1.62 -6.68
C THR A 253 4.20 1.07 -8.03
N VAL A 254 5.21 1.65 -8.63
CA VAL A 254 5.73 1.22 -9.94
C VAL A 254 7.10 0.58 -9.81
N PHE A 255 8.01 1.21 -9.06
CA PHE A 255 9.35 0.66 -8.90
C PHE A 255 9.36 -0.50 -7.90
N ALA A 256 9.19 -0.24 -6.61
CA ALA A 256 9.36 -1.27 -5.58
C ALA A 256 8.38 -2.44 -5.68
N GLU A 257 7.12 -2.17 -6.04
CA GLU A 257 6.09 -3.23 -6.11
C GLU A 257 6.14 -4.09 -7.37
N LEU A 258 6.90 -3.68 -8.43
CA LEU A 258 6.95 -4.47 -9.65
C LEU A 258 8.29 -4.46 -10.36
N TRP A 259 8.79 -3.28 -10.79
CA TRP A 259 9.90 -3.18 -11.74
C TRP A 259 11.27 -3.00 -11.08
N GLY A 260 11.33 -2.71 -9.77
CA GLY A 260 12.56 -2.39 -9.06
C GLY A 260 13.51 -3.57 -8.94
N ILE A 261 13.05 -4.73 -8.49
CA ILE A 261 13.88 -5.93 -8.38
C ILE A 261 14.39 -6.37 -9.75
N PRO A 262 13.55 -6.51 -10.80
CA PRO A 262 14.02 -6.78 -12.16
C PRO A 262 15.07 -5.78 -12.65
N TYR A 263 14.85 -4.48 -12.45
CA TYR A 263 15.79 -3.44 -12.82
C TYR A 263 17.13 -3.57 -12.10
N LEU A 264 17.13 -3.71 -10.78
CA LEU A 264 18.35 -3.80 -9.97
C LEU A 264 19.19 -5.03 -10.32
N LYS A 265 18.53 -6.15 -10.62
CA LYS A 265 19.21 -7.37 -11.08
C LYS A 265 19.83 -7.17 -12.46
N HIS A 266 19.09 -6.57 -13.38
CA HIS A 266 19.50 -6.43 -14.77
C HIS A 266 20.52 -5.32 -14.99
N ALA A 267 20.25 -4.11 -14.48
CA ALA A 267 21.07 -2.92 -14.74
C ALA A 267 22.30 -2.82 -13.85
N HIS A 268 22.21 -3.29 -12.60
CA HIS A 268 23.32 -3.20 -11.65
C HIS A 268 23.95 -4.56 -11.32
N GLY A 269 23.46 -5.65 -11.92
CA GLY A 269 24.00 -7.00 -11.71
C GLY A 269 23.87 -7.51 -10.27
N LEU A 270 22.92 -6.98 -9.49
CA LEU A 270 22.72 -7.41 -8.13
C LEU A 270 22.17 -8.84 -8.07
N SER A 271 22.61 -9.60 -7.05
CA SER A 271 21.95 -10.87 -6.73
C SER A 271 20.49 -10.64 -6.35
N ALA A 272 19.66 -11.67 -6.45
CA ALA A 272 18.27 -11.60 -6.05
C ALA A 272 18.11 -11.13 -4.59
N GLN A 273 18.93 -11.64 -3.68
CA GLN A 273 18.95 -11.23 -2.28
C GLN A 273 19.37 -9.76 -2.09
N ALA A 274 20.41 -9.29 -2.80
CA ALA A 274 20.86 -7.91 -2.72
C ALA A 274 19.81 -6.93 -3.27
N ALA A 275 19.13 -7.29 -4.36
CA ALA A 275 18.05 -6.50 -4.94
C ALA A 275 16.83 -6.45 -4.00
N GLY A 276 16.44 -7.57 -3.40
CA GLY A 276 15.38 -7.64 -2.40
C GLY A 276 15.69 -6.82 -1.15
N LEU A 277 16.93 -6.87 -0.65
CA LEU A 277 17.37 -6.05 0.47
C LEU A 277 17.34 -4.55 0.12
N ALA A 278 17.85 -4.17 -1.05
CA ALA A 278 17.82 -2.78 -1.52
C ALA A 278 16.36 -2.26 -1.62
N ASN A 279 15.46 -3.07 -2.17
CA ASN A 279 14.04 -2.75 -2.25
C ASN A 279 13.40 -2.61 -0.86
N SER A 280 13.75 -3.50 0.08
CA SER A 280 13.31 -3.40 1.47
C SER A 280 13.79 -2.13 2.18
N LEU A 281 15.00 -1.67 1.88
CA LEU A 281 15.53 -0.42 2.45
C LEU A 281 14.74 0.81 1.98
N LEU A 282 14.17 0.79 0.77
CA LEU A 282 13.24 1.82 0.32
C LEU A 282 11.99 1.85 1.21
N PHE A 283 11.40 0.70 1.51
CA PHE A 283 10.26 0.62 2.43
C PHE A 283 10.63 1.05 3.84
N LEU A 284 11.80 0.67 4.35
CA LEU A 284 12.29 1.10 5.65
C LEU A 284 12.47 2.62 5.72
N GLY A 285 13.04 3.22 4.66
CA GLY A 285 13.14 4.67 4.52
C GLY A 285 11.78 5.37 4.60
N PHE A 286 10.75 4.81 3.94
CA PHE A 286 9.39 5.32 4.01
C PHE A 286 8.79 5.22 5.41
N ILE A 287 8.95 4.07 6.09
CA ILE A 287 8.43 3.84 7.45
C ILE A 287 8.99 4.88 8.43
N ILE A 288 10.28 5.19 8.33
CA ILE A 288 10.94 6.18 9.18
C ILE A 288 10.61 7.60 8.72
N GLY A 289 10.60 7.81 7.42
CA GLY A 289 10.42 9.12 6.80
C GLY A 289 9.02 9.69 6.96
N ALA A 290 7.97 8.87 6.89
CA ALA A 290 6.59 9.36 6.93
C ALA A 290 6.24 10.08 8.25
N PRO A 291 6.54 9.53 9.44
CA PRO A 291 6.39 10.26 10.70
C PRO A 291 7.28 11.50 10.78
N LEU A 292 8.52 11.41 10.29
CA LEU A 292 9.48 12.51 10.30
C LEU A 292 8.99 13.68 9.43
N MET A 293 8.54 13.41 8.21
CA MET A 293 8.00 14.43 7.31
C MET A 293 6.71 15.04 7.85
N GLY A 294 5.86 14.23 8.47
CA GLY A 294 4.68 14.73 9.19
C GLY A 294 5.05 15.69 10.32
N TYR A 295 6.00 15.30 11.19
CA TYR A 295 6.49 16.12 12.27
C TYR A 295 7.13 17.44 11.79
N ILE A 296 7.97 17.38 10.73
CA ILE A 296 8.57 18.57 10.12
C ILE A 296 7.48 19.50 9.58
N SER A 297 6.47 18.95 8.89
CA SER A 297 5.35 19.70 8.35
C SER A 297 4.55 20.42 9.44
N ASP A 298 4.28 19.72 10.56
CA ASP A 298 3.55 20.28 11.69
C ASP A 298 4.37 21.38 12.40
N LYS A 299 5.67 21.14 12.64
CA LYS A 299 6.57 22.10 13.29
C LYS A 299 6.78 23.38 12.47
N LEU A 300 6.81 23.26 11.16
CA LEU A 300 6.97 24.41 10.23
C LEU A 300 5.64 25.14 9.99
N PHE A 301 4.51 24.61 10.43
CA PHE A 301 3.17 25.09 10.08
C PHE A 301 2.97 25.26 8.58
N ARG A 302 3.56 24.38 7.77
CA ARG A 302 3.49 24.41 6.30
C ARG A 302 3.41 23.00 5.75
N ARG A 303 2.43 22.74 4.90
CA ARG A 303 2.28 21.47 4.18
C ARG A 303 3.11 21.43 2.90
N LYS A 304 3.04 22.51 2.11
CA LYS A 304 3.65 22.56 0.78
C LYS A 304 5.18 22.47 0.79
N PHE A 305 5.85 23.06 1.77
CA PHE A 305 7.32 23.12 1.79
C PHE A 305 7.98 21.73 1.96
N PRO A 306 7.63 20.88 2.94
CA PRO A 306 8.19 19.54 3.03
C PRO A 306 7.74 18.65 1.86
N MET A 307 6.54 18.83 1.30
CA MET A 307 6.09 18.15 0.09
C MET A 307 6.99 18.48 -1.11
N LEU A 308 7.31 19.76 -1.31
CA LEU A 308 8.19 20.19 -2.41
C LEU A 308 9.61 19.64 -2.27
N ILE A 309 10.22 19.76 -1.08
CA ILE A 309 11.58 19.30 -0.85
C ILE A 309 11.65 17.78 -0.94
N GLY A 310 10.67 17.06 -0.38
CA GLY A 310 10.59 15.62 -0.48
C GLY A 310 10.49 15.13 -1.93
N ALA A 311 9.62 15.75 -2.73
CA ALA A 311 9.49 15.40 -4.15
C ALA A 311 10.75 15.75 -4.95
N ALA A 312 11.29 16.96 -4.81
CA ALA A 312 12.50 17.36 -5.54
C ALA A 312 13.70 16.47 -5.19
N GLY A 313 13.92 16.21 -3.91
CA GLY A 313 14.98 15.32 -3.46
C GLY A 313 14.77 13.87 -3.94
N ALA A 314 13.55 13.34 -3.87
CA ALA A 314 13.22 12.01 -4.38
C ALA A 314 13.47 11.88 -5.90
N ALA A 315 13.14 12.91 -6.68
CA ALA A 315 13.41 12.93 -8.12
C ALA A 315 14.93 12.86 -8.41
N ILE A 316 15.73 13.62 -7.67
CA ILE A 316 17.19 13.60 -7.81
C ILE A 316 17.75 12.22 -7.48
N VAL A 317 17.35 11.65 -6.34
CA VAL A 317 17.83 10.33 -5.91
C VAL A 317 17.39 9.24 -6.89
N MET A 318 16.15 9.31 -7.40
CA MET A 318 15.66 8.36 -8.40
C MET A 318 16.46 8.46 -9.71
N MET A 319 16.79 9.68 -10.15
CA MET A 319 17.68 9.87 -11.31
C MET A 319 19.08 9.30 -11.05
N MET A 320 19.62 9.45 -9.83
CA MET A 320 20.91 8.86 -9.48
C MET A 320 20.86 7.33 -9.57
N ILE A 321 19.82 6.69 -9.04
CA ILE A 321 19.64 5.23 -9.11
C ILE A 321 19.55 4.76 -10.57
N LEU A 322 18.85 5.51 -11.44
CA LEU A 322 18.64 5.10 -12.82
C LEU A 322 19.86 5.35 -13.72
N TYR A 323 20.56 6.48 -13.55
CA TYR A 323 21.51 6.94 -14.57
C TYR A 323 22.97 6.99 -14.13
N LEU A 324 23.28 6.88 -12.82
CA LEU A 324 24.69 6.83 -12.41
C LEU A 324 25.28 5.45 -12.69
N PRO A 325 26.34 5.37 -13.52
CA PRO A 325 27.01 4.11 -13.79
C PRO A 325 27.91 3.69 -12.62
N GLY A 326 28.14 2.39 -12.48
CA GLY A 326 29.18 1.86 -11.55
C GLY A 326 28.82 2.01 -10.06
N LEU A 327 27.55 2.14 -9.71
CA LEU A 327 27.12 2.16 -8.31
C LEU A 327 27.43 0.82 -7.65
N SER A 328 28.13 0.86 -6.50
CA SER A 328 28.31 -0.32 -5.66
C SER A 328 26.98 -0.73 -5.01
N GLU A 329 26.87 -1.99 -4.60
CA GLU A 329 25.71 -2.50 -3.87
C GLU A 329 25.35 -1.62 -2.66
N SER A 330 26.35 -1.23 -1.85
CA SER A 330 26.14 -0.37 -0.67
C SER A 330 25.64 1.03 -1.06
N ASN A 331 26.09 1.59 -2.20
CA ASN A 331 25.61 2.88 -2.68
C ASN A 331 24.15 2.79 -3.12
N ILE A 332 23.77 1.71 -3.83
CA ILE A 332 22.39 1.47 -4.24
C ILE A 332 21.49 1.33 -3.01
N GLN A 333 21.90 0.52 -2.04
CA GLN A 333 21.15 0.34 -0.78
C GLN A 333 20.96 1.66 -0.04
N SER A 334 21.99 2.50 0.04
CA SER A 334 21.93 3.82 0.68
C SER A 334 21.01 4.78 -0.08
N LEU A 335 21.06 4.79 -1.41
CA LEU A 335 20.19 5.61 -2.25
C LEU A 335 18.74 5.15 -2.17
N MET A 336 18.48 3.84 -2.12
CA MET A 336 17.13 3.29 -1.95
C MET A 336 16.52 3.70 -0.61
N PHE A 337 17.30 3.63 0.49
CA PHE A 337 16.86 4.11 1.79
C PHE A 337 16.57 5.63 1.77
N LEU A 338 17.47 6.42 1.19
CA LEU A 338 17.31 7.87 1.06
C LEU A 338 16.10 8.23 0.19
N LEU A 339 15.88 7.50 -0.90
CA LEU A 339 14.70 7.66 -1.73
C LEU A 339 13.45 7.44 -0.89
N GLY A 340 13.40 6.33 -0.12
CA GLY A 340 12.31 6.03 0.82
C GLY A 340 12.02 7.16 1.79
N LEU A 341 13.07 7.71 2.39
CA LEU A 341 12.98 8.81 3.34
C LEU A 341 12.39 10.08 2.71
N LEU A 342 12.79 10.41 1.48
CA LEU A 342 12.39 11.65 0.80
C LEU A 342 10.96 11.58 0.23
N TYR A 343 10.62 10.51 -0.51
CA TYR A 343 9.27 10.41 -1.07
C TYR A 343 8.19 10.15 -0.01
N SER A 344 8.58 9.81 1.23
CA SER A 344 7.66 9.66 2.35
C SER A 344 6.85 10.93 2.68
N ALA A 345 7.28 12.10 2.17
CA ALA A 345 6.48 13.34 2.16
C ALA A 345 5.09 13.14 1.51
N GLN A 346 4.91 12.07 0.73
CA GLN A 346 3.62 11.61 0.22
C GLN A 346 2.57 11.44 1.34
N ALA A 347 2.96 11.01 2.54
CA ALA A 347 2.03 10.80 3.64
C ALA A 347 1.27 12.08 4.06
N ILE A 348 1.84 13.26 3.76
CA ILE A 348 1.22 14.57 4.07
C ILE A 348 -0.08 14.76 3.28
N VAL A 349 -0.26 14.11 2.12
CA VAL A 349 -1.48 14.27 1.29
C VAL A 349 -2.76 13.88 2.03
N PHE A 350 -2.68 12.96 2.99
CA PHE A 350 -3.85 12.57 3.78
C PHE A 350 -4.27 13.66 4.77
N ALA A 351 -3.30 14.36 5.37
CA ALA A 351 -3.56 15.52 6.21
C ALA A 351 -4.17 16.66 5.37
N VAL A 352 -3.55 16.98 4.22
CA VAL A 352 -4.05 18.00 3.30
C VAL A 352 -5.46 17.64 2.79
N GLY A 353 -5.71 16.38 2.41
CA GLY A 353 -7.03 15.92 1.97
C GLY A 353 -8.10 16.12 3.04
N ARG A 354 -7.78 15.86 4.30
CA ARG A 354 -8.64 16.12 5.45
C ARG A 354 -8.90 17.62 5.66
N GLU A 355 -7.84 18.42 5.60
CA GLU A 355 -7.89 19.88 5.83
C GLU A 355 -8.62 20.63 4.73
N LEU A 356 -8.63 20.11 3.49
CA LEU A 356 -9.35 20.69 2.33
C LEU A 356 -10.85 20.38 2.32
N SER A 357 -11.34 19.51 3.21
CA SER A 357 -12.72 19.03 3.20
C SER A 357 -13.48 19.47 4.45
N PRO A 358 -14.82 19.59 4.37
CA PRO A 358 -15.65 19.76 5.56
C PRO A 358 -15.40 18.64 6.57
N GLY A 359 -15.37 18.96 7.88
CA GLY A 359 -14.99 18.00 8.92
C GLY A 359 -15.77 16.67 8.89
N GLU A 360 -17.06 16.73 8.51
CA GLU A 360 -17.91 15.54 8.37
C GLU A 360 -17.53 14.66 7.17
N ALA A 361 -16.98 15.24 6.10
CA ALA A 361 -16.55 14.55 4.88
C ALA A 361 -15.06 14.13 4.89
N ALA A 362 -14.34 14.35 5.99
CA ALA A 362 -12.91 14.08 6.10
C ALA A 362 -12.51 12.63 5.75
N GLY A 363 -13.30 11.66 6.18
CA GLY A 363 -13.07 10.25 5.85
C GLY A 363 -13.22 9.97 4.37
N THR A 364 -14.26 10.53 3.72
CA THR A 364 -14.48 10.41 2.27
C THR A 364 -13.36 11.07 1.48
N ALA A 365 -12.86 12.24 1.94
CA ALA A 365 -11.74 12.91 1.30
C ALA A 365 -10.45 12.12 1.35
N MET A 366 -10.16 11.47 2.47
CA MET A 366 -9.00 10.56 2.60
C MET A 366 -9.14 9.34 1.69
N ALA A 367 -10.34 8.76 1.58
CA ALA A 367 -10.60 7.63 0.70
C ALA A 367 -10.43 8.00 -0.78
N VAL A 368 -10.98 9.14 -1.21
CA VAL A 368 -10.78 9.66 -2.58
C VAL A 368 -9.32 9.99 -2.85
N THR A 369 -8.62 10.61 -1.89
CA THR A 369 -7.18 10.88 -2.00
C THR A 369 -6.41 9.58 -2.20
N ASN A 370 -6.67 8.53 -1.38
CA ASN A 370 -6.01 7.23 -1.52
C ASN A 370 -6.35 6.54 -2.85
N MET A 371 -7.61 6.63 -3.29
CA MET A 371 -8.02 6.14 -4.61
C MET A 371 -7.17 6.78 -5.72
N ILE A 372 -7.02 8.12 -5.72
CA ILE A 372 -6.22 8.82 -6.73
C ILE A 372 -4.74 8.44 -6.64
N VAL A 373 -4.19 8.32 -5.42
CA VAL A 373 -2.80 7.89 -5.21
C VAL A 373 -2.52 6.53 -5.87
N MET A 374 -3.45 5.58 -5.79
CA MET A 374 -3.26 4.23 -6.33
C MET A 374 -3.50 4.12 -7.84
N LEU A 375 -4.02 5.17 -8.50
CA LEU A 375 -4.13 5.20 -9.97
C LEU A 375 -2.77 5.05 -10.66
N GLY A 376 -1.69 5.50 -10.02
CA GLY A 376 -0.33 5.33 -10.53
C GLY A 376 0.01 3.88 -10.81
N ALA A 377 -0.21 2.99 -9.85
CA ALA A 377 0.01 1.55 -10.04
C ALA A 377 -0.88 0.96 -11.13
N MET A 378 -2.15 1.34 -11.15
CA MET A 378 -3.14 0.83 -12.09
C MET A 378 -2.76 1.07 -13.56
N PHE A 379 -2.23 2.25 -13.86
CA PHE A 379 -1.94 2.65 -15.25
C PHE A 379 -0.45 2.62 -15.59
N LEU A 380 0.43 2.95 -14.66
CA LEU A 380 1.85 3.10 -14.99
C LEU A 380 2.63 1.79 -14.88
N GLN A 381 2.17 0.78 -14.13
CA GLN A 381 2.80 -0.55 -14.18
C GLN A 381 2.76 -1.16 -15.60
N PRO A 382 1.60 -1.25 -16.27
CA PRO A 382 1.57 -1.74 -17.66
C PRO A 382 2.21 -0.78 -18.66
N LEU A 383 2.18 0.55 -18.39
CA LEU A 383 2.85 1.53 -19.25
C LEU A 383 4.37 1.34 -19.26
N VAL A 384 5.00 1.11 -18.11
CA VAL A 384 6.44 0.79 -18.08
C VAL A 384 6.75 -0.47 -18.88
N GLY A 385 5.92 -1.52 -18.72
CA GLY A 385 6.07 -2.73 -19.55
C GLY A 385 5.95 -2.44 -21.05
N HIS A 386 4.99 -1.58 -21.43
CA HIS A 386 4.84 -1.17 -22.84
C HIS A 386 6.04 -0.36 -23.36
N LEU A 387 6.58 0.54 -22.56
CA LEU A 387 7.77 1.29 -22.92
C LEU A 387 9.01 0.41 -23.05
N LEU A 388 9.15 -0.64 -22.22
CA LEU A 388 10.19 -1.65 -22.34
C LEU A 388 10.07 -2.42 -23.69
N ASP A 389 8.88 -2.94 -23.99
CA ASP A 389 8.63 -3.66 -25.24
C ASP A 389 8.83 -2.75 -26.46
N PHE A 390 8.42 -1.48 -26.36
CA PHE A 390 8.59 -0.48 -27.40
C PHE A 390 10.07 -0.18 -27.68
N SER A 391 10.85 0.07 -26.62
CA SER A 391 12.30 0.33 -26.74
C SER A 391 13.04 -0.84 -27.36
N LEU A 392 12.73 -2.06 -26.89
CA LEU A 392 13.30 -3.29 -27.47
C LEU A 392 12.98 -3.44 -28.96
N SER A 393 11.72 -3.19 -29.35
CA SER A 393 11.31 -3.30 -30.76
C SER A 393 11.95 -2.27 -31.67
N ALA A 394 12.28 -1.10 -31.14
CA ALA A 394 12.99 -0.05 -31.87
C ALA A 394 14.44 -0.43 -32.20
N HIS A 395 15.10 -1.20 -31.30
CA HIS A 395 16.49 -1.64 -31.52
C HIS A 395 16.60 -2.88 -32.42
N LEU A 396 15.71 -3.86 -32.23
CA LEU A 396 15.83 -5.16 -32.90
C LEU A 396 14.98 -5.28 -34.17
N GLY A 397 14.05 -4.36 -34.38
CA GLY A 397 12.99 -4.49 -35.37
C GLY A 397 11.86 -5.43 -34.92
N SER A 398 10.63 -5.10 -35.28
CA SER A 398 9.42 -5.83 -34.85
C SER A 398 9.39 -7.31 -35.25
N ALA A 399 10.06 -7.70 -36.35
CA ALA A 399 10.13 -9.08 -36.80
C ALA A 399 10.99 -9.98 -35.93
N ALA A 400 12.07 -9.46 -35.35
CA ALA A 400 12.95 -10.21 -34.44
C ALA A 400 12.28 -10.45 -33.07
N VAL A 401 11.46 -9.51 -32.60
CA VAL A 401 10.72 -9.62 -31.34
C VAL A 401 9.58 -10.65 -31.44
N THR A 402 8.89 -10.72 -32.58
CA THR A 402 7.78 -11.68 -32.81
C THR A 402 8.23 -13.13 -32.98
N GLY A 403 9.50 -13.37 -33.30
CA GLY A 403 10.04 -14.73 -33.51
C GLY A 403 10.87 -15.28 -32.35
N ALA A 404 11.15 -14.46 -31.31
CA ALA A 404 11.99 -14.86 -30.19
C ALA A 404 11.17 -15.52 -29.07
N THR A 405 11.74 -16.54 -28.42
CA THR A 405 11.19 -17.09 -27.18
C THR A 405 11.31 -16.04 -26.05
N ILE A 406 10.43 -16.10 -25.05
CA ILE A 406 10.40 -15.11 -23.94
C ILE A 406 11.71 -15.09 -23.16
N ASP A 407 12.33 -16.25 -22.96
CA ASP A 407 13.63 -16.35 -22.30
C ASP A 407 14.72 -15.58 -23.08
N ASN A 408 14.68 -15.65 -24.39
CA ASN A 408 15.54 -14.85 -25.26
C ASN A 408 15.19 -13.35 -25.21
N LEU A 409 13.90 -13.01 -25.23
CA LEU A 409 13.43 -11.63 -25.14
C LEU A 409 13.86 -10.94 -23.82
N GLN A 410 13.79 -11.63 -22.70
CA GLN A 410 14.24 -11.07 -21.40
C GLN A 410 15.73 -10.76 -21.37
N ARG A 411 16.56 -11.58 -22.05
CA ARG A 411 18.00 -11.37 -22.16
C ARG A 411 18.36 -10.26 -23.14
N LEU A 412 17.44 -9.86 -24.00
CA LEU A 412 17.65 -8.84 -25.01
C LEU A 412 17.34 -7.42 -24.52
N TYR A 413 16.60 -7.25 -23.40
CA TYR A 413 16.47 -5.92 -22.81
C TYR A 413 17.82 -5.42 -22.36
N THR A 414 18.15 -4.19 -22.74
CA THR A 414 19.36 -3.49 -22.34
C THR A 414 19.10 -2.64 -21.09
N VAL A 415 20.17 -2.15 -20.47
CA VAL A 415 20.08 -1.16 -19.38
C VAL A 415 19.36 0.10 -19.86
N ASP A 416 19.63 0.52 -21.09
CA ASP A 416 19.02 1.72 -21.71
C ASP A 416 17.50 1.55 -21.88
N ASP A 417 17.00 0.34 -22.21
CA ASP A 417 15.57 0.06 -22.31
C ASP A 417 14.88 0.25 -20.95
N TYR A 418 15.48 -0.27 -19.88
CA TYR A 418 14.97 -0.08 -18.53
C TYR A 418 15.03 1.40 -18.10
N GLN A 419 16.12 2.10 -18.38
CA GLN A 419 16.28 3.51 -18.06
C GLN A 419 15.22 4.36 -18.79
N PHE A 420 15.00 4.09 -20.08
CA PHE A 420 13.97 4.73 -20.86
C PHE A 420 12.56 4.48 -20.25
N ALA A 421 12.21 3.24 -20.00
CA ALA A 421 10.88 2.88 -19.50
C ALA A 421 10.63 3.43 -18.08
N LEU A 422 11.64 3.39 -17.20
CA LEU A 422 11.53 3.85 -15.82
C LEU A 422 11.71 5.37 -15.67
N SER A 423 12.13 6.09 -16.72
CA SER A 423 12.26 7.56 -16.72
C SER A 423 10.94 8.27 -16.39
N ILE A 424 9.82 7.62 -16.60
CA ILE A 424 8.48 8.13 -16.23
C ILE A 424 8.35 8.37 -14.73
N ILE A 425 9.13 7.66 -13.88
CA ILE A 425 9.08 7.80 -12.43
C ILE A 425 9.69 9.12 -11.97
N PRO A 426 10.97 9.44 -12.24
CA PRO A 426 11.51 10.73 -11.86
C PRO A 426 10.79 11.90 -12.55
N LEU A 427 10.32 11.73 -13.80
CA LEU A 427 9.52 12.73 -14.49
C LEU A 427 8.19 12.99 -13.74
N GLY A 428 7.49 11.92 -13.34
CA GLY A 428 6.27 12.02 -12.53
C GLY A 428 6.52 12.74 -11.21
N ILE A 429 7.61 12.41 -10.50
CA ILE A 429 7.96 13.07 -9.24
C ILE A 429 8.29 14.55 -9.45
N LEU A 430 8.95 14.93 -10.55
CA LEU A 430 9.19 16.33 -10.90
C LEU A 430 7.88 17.07 -11.18
N ILE A 431 6.94 16.45 -11.91
CA ILE A 431 5.60 17.00 -12.10
C ILE A 431 4.90 17.18 -10.74
N ALA A 432 5.03 16.24 -9.82
CA ALA A 432 4.49 16.38 -8.48
C ALA A 432 5.09 17.58 -7.73
N ALA A 433 6.40 17.80 -7.83
CA ALA A 433 7.04 18.98 -7.26
C ALA A 433 6.42 20.28 -7.83
N ILE A 434 6.13 20.33 -9.12
CA ILE A 434 5.43 21.46 -9.76
C ILE A 434 4.00 21.59 -9.24
N LEU A 435 3.28 20.47 -9.05
CA LEU A 435 1.90 20.50 -8.53
C LEU A 435 1.80 21.14 -7.13
N THR A 436 2.86 21.13 -6.32
CA THR A 436 2.86 21.80 -5.01
C THR A 436 2.60 23.32 -5.11
N PHE A 437 2.97 23.96 -6.22
CA PHE A 437 2.70 25.38 -6.42
C PHE A 437 1.20 25.69 -6.62
N PHE A 438 0.44 24.72 -7.15
CA PHE A 438 -1.01 24.84 -7.37
C PHE A 438 -1.85 24.40 -6.16
N LEU A 439 -1.25 23.75 -5.17
CA LEU A 439 -1.90 23.42 -3.91
C LEU A 439 -2.11 24.69 -3.07
N LYS A 440 -3.23 24.74 -2.35
CA LYS A 440 -3.44 25.71 -1.28
C LYS A 440 -2.68 25.26 -0.03
N GLU A 441 -2.02 26.21 0.65
CA GLU A 441 -1.49 25.94 1.97
C GLU A 441 -2.64 25.80 2.97
N THR A 442 -2.70 24.68 3.68
CA THR A 442 -3.86 24.37 4.54
C THR A 442 -3.54 24.49 6.04
N HIS A 443 -2.27 24.51 6.42
CA HIS A 443 -1.85 24.50 7.83
C HIS A 443 -1.39 25.88 8.33
N ALA A 444 -1.94 26.95 7.81
CA ALA A 444 -1.48 28.32 8.09
C ALA A 444 -1.85 28.90 9.49
N HIS A 445 -2.43 28.11 10.39
CA HIS A 445 -2.83 28.60 11.71
C HIS A 445 -1.85 28.15 12.78
N ALA A 446 -0.81 28.97 13.05
CA ALA A 446 -0.15 28.90 14.34
C ALA A 446 -1.22 29.13 15.43
N PRO A 447 -1.23 28.34 16.52
CA PRO A 447 -2.06 28.66 17.67
C PRO A 447 -1.70 30.09 18.13
N LYS A 448 -2.71 30.98 18.17
CA LYS A 448 -2.58 32.29 18.76
C LYS A 448 -2.32 32.16 20.26
#